data_40fd96b22dc0739336cf874da42ba4e5
#
_entry.id   40fd96b22dc0739336cf874da42ba4e5
#
_cell.length_a   1.000
_cell.length_b   1.000
_cell.length_c   1.000
_cell.angle_alpha   90.00
_cell.angle_beta   90.00
_cell.angle_gamma   90.00
#
_symmetry.space_group_name_H-M   'P 1'
#
loop_
_entity.id
_entity.type
_entity.pdbx_description
1 polymer ?
#
loop_
_entity_poly.entity_id
_entity_poly.type
_entity_poly.pdbx_seq_one_letter_code
_entity_poly.pdbx_strand_id
1 'polypeptide(L)'
;MSEDKKNKTSDSGKTSMMRYLVGVGLCLGIIGISSAVAAYFWFNQTDTEKRTPPPKIPLVEGITLKPTDFVIELPSQGRVQARAISSINPEVTGRILSIEPAFKEGGFFKPGQKLLTLDNSDYLIAITKTEGTLTQLKAKLALEKIERSSLTNAIVLAEANLKQAEANLILRTAERDAAIANLKRINQLEGASSLAKKEPQVIEAEANVLAKQASLTKAKRDLLDKPAQMEAELLGQIQVAESEVEQAQKNLKRTIVYAPLYQGRITEKRVDIGQVINPNTVLATAIATDYAEVRLPVSNHRLSYLNIPEQLVSTNNTQALAYQPKIEPPPVKLSAQIGADVYNWQGKIDRAESRYDAASQQLFLIAQVPEPYGRQPALRAGLFVRAKITGKTLENVFKLPRRAVRRGDEVALAVQDKNDANKTIIERKEIEIIWRDEKYVISRLNDPLKAGDILITTPVEYATDGQQLKIAIDGNPPFEPKKRPQEKGEANKPDKGSGKQNKPTI
;
A
#
# COMPACT_ATOMS: atom_id res chain seq x y z
N MET A 1 45.81 33.46 -84.55
CA MET A 1 45.37 34.50 -85.37
C MET A 1 45.81 35.77 -84.69
N SER A 2 46.94 36.20 -85.06
CA SER A 2 47.21 37.34 -85.91
C SER A 2 47.17 38.63 -85.09
N GLU A 3 48.33 39.11 -84.83
CA GLU A 3 49.08 40.20 -85.46
C GLU A 3 48.68 41.56 -84.89
N ASP A 4 49.46 42.55 -84.68
CA ASP A 4 50.88 42.86 -84.92
C ASP A 4 51.16 44.31 -84.50
N LYS A 5 52.39 44.53 -84.08
CA LYS A 5 53.19 45.73 -84.43
C LYS A 5 52.75 47.10 -83.88
N LYS A 6 53.59 48.00 -83.54
CA LYS A 6 55.01 48.35 -83.68
C LYS A 6 55.25 49.72 -83.01
N ASN A 7 56.22 49.83 -82.20
CA ASN A 7 57.44 50.66 -82.41
C ASN A 7 57.32 52.17 -82.68
N LYS A 8 57.89 52.91 -81.75
CA LYS A 8 59.03 53.86 -82.06
C LYS A 8 59.36 54.71 -80.83
N THR A 9 60.51 54.44 -80.22
CA THR A 9 61.73 55.22 -80.21
C THR A 9 61.62 56.77 -80.14
N SER A 10 62.18 57.41 -79.20
CA SER A 10 63.51 57.93 -79.01
C SER A 10 63.53 59.14 -78.07
N ASP A 11 64.40 59.08 -77.17
CA ASP A 11 65.42 60.12 -76.91
C ASP A 11 65.03 61.37 -76.11
N SER A 12 65.55 61.46 -74.93
CA SER A 12 66.46 62.49 -74.47
C SER A 12 66.72 62.38 -72.97
N GLY A 13 67.84 61.86 -72.73
CA GLY A 13 68.48 61.88 -71.38
C GLY A 13 68.91 63.27 -71.03
N LYS A 14 69.10 63.51 -69.81
CA LYS A 14 69.82 64.56 -69.09
C LYS A 14 69.06 65.51 -68.17
N THR A 15 67.72 65.41 -67.99
CA THR A 15 67.06 66.28 -67.00
C THR A 15 66.43 65.46 -65.81
N SER A 16 66.60 64.11 -65.81
CA SER A 16 66.00 63.18 -64.78
C SER A 16 66.82 63.04 -63.48
N MET A 17 68.15 63.19 -63.56
CA MET A 17 68.98 62.90 -62.37
C MET A 17 68.86 63.96 -61.26
N MET A 18 68.65 65.24 -61.65
CA MET A 18 68.51 66.34 -60.68
C MET A 18 67.13 66.33 -59.97
N ARG A 19 66.06 65.87 -60.66
CA ARG A 19 64.74 65.69 -60.05
C ARG A 19 64.71 64.50 -59.04
N TYR A 20 65.43 63.44 -59.33
CA TYR A 20 65.57 62.29 -58.39
C TYR A 20 66.33 62.70 -57.14
N LEU A 21 67.40 63.45 -57.21
CA LEU A 21 68.17 63.92 -56.07
C LEU A 21 67.38 64.87 -55.17
N VAL A 22 66.55 65.72 -55.71
CA VAL A 22 65.64 66.61 -54.96
C VAL A 22 64.51 65.79 -54.32
N GLY A 23 63.95 64.84 -55.07
CA GLY A 23 62.91 63.96 -54.51
C GLY A 23 63.39 63.12 -53.37
N VAL A 24 64.57 62.51 -53.48
CA VAL A 24 65.18 61.72 -52.40
C VAL A 24 65.53 62.57 -51.17
N GLY A 25 66.02 63.80 -51.39
CA GLY A 25 66.26 64.73 -50.30
C GLY A 25 65.01 65.15 -49.56
N LEU A 26 63.89 65.35 -50.28
CA LEU A 26 62.61 65.67 -49.69
C LEU A 26 62.00 64.51 -48.91
N CYS A 27 62.15 63.26 -49.41
CA CYS A 27 61.73 62.10 -48.71
C CYS A 27 62.56 61.85 -47.42
N LEU A 28 63.86 62.01 -47.48
CA LEU A 28 64.70 61.92 -46.31
C LEU A 28 64.42 63.03 -45.31
N GLY A 29 64.08 64.24 -45.73
CA GLY A 29 63.63 65.34 -44.89
C GLY A 29 62.35 65.04 -44.18
N ILE A 30 61.35 64.43 -44.87
CA ILE A 30 60.08 64.04 -44.30
C ILE A 30 60.26 62.88 -43.26
N ILE A 31 61.13 61.90 -43.60
CA ILE A 31 61.47 60.81 -42.69
C ILE A 31 62.18 61.34 -41.46
N GLY A 32 63.11 62.32 -41.67
CA GLY A 32 63.81 62.93 -40.55
C GLY A 32 62.90 63.73 -39.62
N ILE A 33 61.97 64.51 -40.19
CA ILE A 33 60.97 65.28 -39.42
C ILE A 33 60.01 64.32 -38.71
N SER A 34 59.52 63.28 -39.40
CA SER A 34 58.64 62.31 -38.76
C SER A 34 59.33 61.47 -37.62
N SER A 35 60.59 61.13 -37.81
CA SER A 35 61.41 60.50 -36.80
C SER A 35 61.68 61.43 -35.61
N ALA A 36 61.93 62.69 -35.83
CA ALA A 36 62.10 63.70 -34.79
C ALA A 36 60.78 63.93 -33.98
N VAL A 37 59.66 63.94 -34.67
CA VAL A 37 58.34 64.07 -34.07
C VAL A 37 58.02 62.80 -33.25
N ALA A 38 58.31 61.62 -33.81
CA ALA A 38 58.12 60.39 -33.14
C ALA A 38 59.04 60.26 -31.88
N ALA A 39 60.30 60.65 -31.97
CA ALA A 39 61.22 60.74 -30.88
C ALA A 39 60.77 61.74 -29.79
N TYR A 40 60.23 62.91 -30.23
CA TYR A 40 59.67 63.89 -29.29
C TYR A 40 58.49 63.34 -28.54
N PHE A 41 57.56 62.64 -29.19
CA PHE A 41 56.46 61.95 -28.51
C PHE A 41 56.90 60.77 -27.63
N TRP A 42 57.96 60.07 -28.08
CA TRP A 42 58.50 58.98 -27.27
C TRP A 42 59.16 59.47 -25.99
N PHE A 43 59.97 60.56 -26.10
CA PHE A 43 60.64 61.13 -24.92
C PHE A 43 59.68 61.92 -23.96
N ASN A 44 58.59 62.48 -24.57
CA ASN A 44 57.59 63.22 -23.82
C ASN A 44 56.34 62.39 -23.48
N GLN A 45 56.45 61.03 -23.42
CA GLN A 45 55.37 60.21 -22.83
C GLN A 45 55.28 60.56 -21.34
N THR A 46 54.33 61.42 -21.04
CA THR A 46 53.89 61.55 -19.67
C THR A 46 53.36 60.22 -19.17
N ASP A 47 54.06 59.58 -18.21
CA ASP A 47 53.54 58.47 -17.51
C ASP A 47 52.16 58.83 -16.95
N THR A 48 51.12 58.38 -17.64
CA THR A 48 49.78 58.39 -17.11
C THR A 48 49.81 57.37 -15.95
N GLU A 49 49.94 57.86 -14.75
CA GLU A 49 49.61 57.04 -13.57
C GLU A 49 48.28 56.30 -13.88
N LYS A 50 48.37 55.00 -14.07
CA LYS A 50 47.22 54.14 -14.15
C LYS A 50 46.53 54.27 -12.81
N ARG A 51 45.59 55.21 -12.65
CA ARG A 51 44.64 55.22 -11.54
C ARG A 51 43.87 53.96 -11.66
N THR A 52 44.28 52.93 -10.93
CA THR A 52 43.46 51.76 -10.69
C THR A 52 42.10 52.26 -10.20
N PRO A 53 41.01 51.99 -10.90
CA PRO A 53 39.70 52.39 -10.42
C PRO A 53 39.52 51.85 -9.03
N PRO A 54 38.96 52.61 -8.07
CA PRO A 54 38.76 52.07 -6.71
C PRO A 54 37.96 50.80 -6.82
N PRO A 55 38.32 49.73 -6.04
CA PRO A 55 37.66 48.46 -6.13
C PRO A 55 36.16 48.68 -5.91
N LYS A 56 35.37 48.29 -6.92
CA LYS A 56 33.90 48.37 -6.83
C LYS A 56 33.49 47.42 -5.73
N ILE A 57 33.06 47.96 -4.60
CA ILE A 57 32.53 47.19 -3.46
C ILE A 57 31.19 46.58 -3.93
N PRO A 58 31.07 45.26 -4.10
CA PRO A 58 29.85 44.64 -4.57
C PRO A 58 28.73 44.80 -3.53
N LEU A 59 27.53 45.12 -4.01
CA LEU A 59 26.30 45.10 -3.21
C LEU A 59 25.70 43.69 -3.28
N VAL A 60 25.51 43.07 -2.14
CA VAL A 60 24.98 41.71 -2.02
C VAL A 60 23.75 41.69 -1.12
N GLU A 61 22.89 40.73 -1.37
CA GLU A 61 21.76 40.44 -0.50
C GLU A 61 22.17 39.43 0.56
N GLY A 62 21.75 39.64 1.79
CA GLY A 62 21.97 38.72 2.91
C GLY A 62 20.68 38.45 3.65
N ILE A 63 20.60 37.29 4.24
CA ILE A 63 19.53 36.88 5.15
C ILE A 63 20.10 36.59 6.52
N THR A 64 19.37 37.01 7.58
CA THR A 64 19.74 36.70 8.95
C THR A 64 19.36 35.26 9.29
N LEU A 65 20.32 34.45 9.72
CA LEU A 65 20.09 33.05 10.09
C LEU A 65 19.33 32.97 11.40
N LYS A 66 18.16 32.35 11.36
CA LYS A 66 17.34 32.05 12.55
C LYS A 66 17.14 30.54 12.63
N PRO A 67 17.35 29.93 13.81
CA PRO A 67 17.02 28.54 14.00
C PRO A 67 15.52 28.31 13.79
N THR A 68 15.17 27.27 13.09
CA THR A 68 13.78 26.88 12.80
C THR A 68 13.66 25.38 12.80
N ASP A 69 12.48 24.88 13.12
CA ASP A 69 12.19 23.46 12.95
C ASP A 69 11.85 23.19 11.49
N PHE A 70 12.37 22.10 10.96
CA PHE A 70 12.19 21.72 9.58
C PHE A 70 11.65 20.31 9.46
N VAL A 71 10.47 20.16 8.86
CA VAL A 71 9.88 18.86 8.56
C VAL A 71 10.45 18.35 7.23
N ILE A 72 11.09 17.19 7.27
CA ILE A 72 11.64 16.58 6.07
C ILE A 72 10.50 16.06 5.18
N GLU A 73 10.49 16.44 3.92
CA GLU A 73 9.61 15.86 2.90
C GLU A 73 10.47 15.00 1.96
N LEU A 74 10.26 13.68 1.97
CA LEU A 74 10.97 12.76 1.07
C LEU A 74 10.21 12.65 -0.25
N PRO A 75 10.80 13.07 -1.37
CA PRO A 75 10.21 12.84 -2.67
C PRO A 75 10.39 11.37 -3.07
N SER A 76 9.33 10.79 -3.59
CA SER A 76 9.29 9.47 -4.20
C SER A 76 8.29 9.48 -5.34
N GLN A 77 8.15 8.38 -6.04
CA GLN A 77 7.19 8.22 -7.13
C GLN A 77 6.84 6.75 -7.31
N GLY A 78 5.61 6.49 -7.74
CA GLY A 78 5.18 5.12 -7.89
C GLY A 78 3.93 4.98 -8.75
N ARG A 79 3.54 3.74 -8.99
CA ARG A 79 2.31 3.42 -9.69
C ARG A 79 1.24 3.02 -8.69
N VAL A 80 0.04 3.53 -8.86
CA VAL A 80 -1.13 3.14 -8.09
C VAL A 80 -1.51 1.70 -8.42
N GLN A 81 -1.74 0.88 -7.41
CA GLN A 81 -2.17 -0.50 -7.54
C GLN A 81 -3.47 -0.69 -6.75
N ALA A 82 -4.31 -1.60 -7.21
CA ALA A 82 -5.43 -2.06 -6.40
C ALA A 82 -4.89 -2.98 -5.30
N ARG A 83 -5.48 -2.92 -4.11
CA ARG A 83 -5.16 -3.82 -2.99
C ARG A 83 -5.22 -5.29 -3.38
N ALA A 84 -6.28 -5.65 -4.11
CA ALA A 84 -6.51 -7.01 -4.57
C ALA A 84 -7.05 -6.98 -6.00
N ILE A 85 -6.62 -7.97 -6.77
CA ILE A 85 -7.16 -8.31 -8.08
C ILE A 85 -7.63 -9.75 -7.99
N SER A 86 -8.90 -10.01 -8.25
CA SER A 86 -9.50 -11.33 -8.15
C SER A 86 -10.19 -11.72 -9.45
N SER A 87 -10.00 -12.94 -9.87
CA SER A 87 -10.81 -13.56 -10.89
C SER A 87 -12.07 -14.13 -10.26
N ILE A 88 -13.22 -13.83 -10.82
CA ILE A 88 -14.51 -14.36 -10.37
C ILE A 88 -14.79 -15.59 -11.24
N ASN A 89 -14.85 -16.76 -10.61
CA ASN A 89 -15.12 -18.03 -11.27
C ASN A 89 -16.36 -18.67 -10.64
N PRO A 90 -17.16 -19.45 -11.41
CA PRO A 90 -18.24 -20.24 -10.83
C PRO A 90 -17.64 -21.44 -10.08
N GLU A 91 -18.34 -21.92 -9.06
CA GLU A 91 -17.95 -23.13 -8.34
C GLU A 91 -18.59 -24.41 -8.90
N VAL A 92 -19.63 -24.23 -9.72
CA VAL A 92 -20.39 -25.33 -10.33
C VAL A 92 -20.68 -25.03 -11.81
N THR A 93 -20.97 -26.06 -12.58
CA THR A 93 -21.29 -25.95 -14.00
C THR A 93 -22.77 -25.57 -14.17
N GLY A 94 -23.09 -24.72 -15.13
CA GLY A 94 -24.48 -24.40 -15.45
C GLY A 94 -24.60 -23.36 -16.55
N ARG A 95 -25.83 -23.14 -17.01
CA ARG A 95 -26.17 -22.09 -17.96
C ARG A 95 -26.49 -20.81 -17.18
N ILE A 96 -26.00 -19.67 -17.64
CA ILE A 96 -26.34 -18.38 -17.04
C ILE A 96 -27.79 -18.01 -17.37
N LEU A 97 -28.64 -17.90 -16.34
CA LEU A 97 -30.04 -17.48 -16.46
C LEU A 97 -30.20 -15.97 -16.36
N SER A 98 -29.50 -15.35 -15.41
CA SER A 98 -29.60 -13.92 -15.17
C SER A 98 -28.28 -13.32 -14.73
N ILE A 99 -28.07 -12.06 -15.09
CA ILE A 99 -26.92 -11.26 -14.72
C ILE A 99 -27.44 -10.00 -14.05
N GLU A 100 -26.93 -9.69 -12.86
CA GLU A 100 -27.29 -8.47 -12.13
C GLU A 100 -26.72 -7.21 -12.80
N PRO A 101 -27.38 -6.04 -12.72
CA PRO A 101 -26.92 -4.80 -13.36
C PRO A 101 -25.53 -4.34 -12.91
N ALA A 102 -25.08 -4.73 -11.71
CA ALA A 102 -23.75 -4.46 -11.19
C ALA A 102 -22.66 -5.26 -11.90
N PHE A 103 -22.99 -6.42 -12.50
CA PHE A 103 -22.06 -7.29 -13.21
C PHE A 103 -21.87 -6.84 -14.66
N LYS A 104 -21.27 -5.66 -14.82
CA LYS A 104 -20.87 -5.10 -16.12
C LYS A 104 -19.47 -4.50 -16.01
N GLU A 105 -18.80 -4.32 -17.12
CA GLU A 105 -17.52 -3.61 -17.13
C GLU A 105 -17.63 -2.22 -16.52
N GLY A 106 -16.76 -1.93 -15.57
CA GLY A 106 -16.81 -0.69 -14.81
C GLY A 106 -17.87 -0.64 -13.72
N GLY A 107 -18.70 -1.68 -13.56
CA GLY A 107 -19.71 -1.75 -12.50
C GLY A 107 -19.10 -1.93 -11.12
N PHE A 108 -19.69 -1.29 -10.10
CA PHE A 108 -19.30 -1.44 -8.70
C PHE A 108 -20.18 -2.47 -8.01
N PHE A 109 -19.58 -3.22 -7.09
CA PHE A 109 -20.28 -4.20 -6.28
C PHE A 109 -19.93 -4.05 -4.79
N LYS A 110 -20.85 -4.47 -3.93
CA LYS A 110 -20.68 -4.56 -2.49
C LYS A 110 -20.15 -5.95 -2.10
N PRO A 111 -19.49 -6.10 -0.92
CA PRO A 111 -19.08 -7.40 -0.42
C PRO A 111 -20.22 -8.41 -0.42
N GLY A 112 -20.00 -9.61 -0.99
CA GLY A 112 -21.00 -10.68 -1.02
C GLY A 112 -22.26 -10.38 -1.84
N GLN A 113 -22.28 -9.36 -2.69
CA GLN A 113 -23.40 -9.06 -3.55
C GLN A 113 -23.58 -10.14 -4.61
N LYS A 114 -24.83 -10.55 -4.85
CA LYS A 114 -25.18 -11.45 -5.95
C LYS A 114 -24.80 -10.81 -7.29
N LEU A 115 -24.11 -11.55 -8.15
CA LEU A 115 -23.66 -11.08 -9.46
C LEU A 115 -24.41 -11.75 -10.62
N LEU A 116 -24.59 -13.05 -10.56
CA LEU A 116 -25.34 -13.81 -11.56
C LEU A 116 -25.93 -15.08 -10.96
N THR A 117 -26.87 -15.69 -11.69
CA THR A 117 -27.53 -16.93 -11.32
C THR A 117 -27.41 -17.93 -12.47
N LEU A 118 -27.04 -19.15 -12.13
CA LEU A 118 -27.04 -20.28 -13.05
C LEU A 118 -28.39 -21.00 -12.99
N ASP A 119 -28.66 -21.78 -14.03
CA ASP A 119 -29.76 -22.74 -14.02
C ASP A 119 -29.54 -23.75 -12.89
N ASN A 120 -30.49 -23.81 -12.01
CA ASN A 120 -30.45 -24.66 -10.82
C ASN A 120 -31.33 -25.91 -10.92
N SER A 121 -31.98 -26.13 -12.07
CA SER A 121 -32.95 -27.22 -12.26
C SER A 121 -32.34 -28.59 -11.94
N ASP A 122 -31.17 -28.89 -12.48
CA ASP A 122 -30.46 -30.16 -12.26
C ASP A 122 -30.05 -30.35 -10.78
N TYR A 123 -29.70 -29.26 -10.11
CA TYR A 123 -29.32 -29.28 -8.69
C TYR A 123 -30.52 -29.51 -7.77
N LEU A 124 -31.70 -28.98 -8.11
CA LEU A 124 -32.95 -29.26 -7.42
C LEU A 124 -33.37 -30.74 -7.57
N ILE A 125 -33.23 -31.31 -8.78
CA ILE A 125 -33.46 -32.71 -9.04
C ILE A 125 -32.48 -33.59 -8.21
N ALA A 126 -31.20 -33.21 -8.16
CA ALA A 126 -30.21 -33.91 -7.35
C ALA A 126 -30.56 -33.92 -5.86
N ILE A 127 -31.02 -32.80 -5.29
CA ILE A 127 -31.49 -32.71 -3.91
C ILE A 127 -32.65 -33.65 -3.69
N THR A 128 -33.69 -33.59 -4.52
CA THR A 128 -34.90 -34.44 -4.40
C THR A 128 -34.52 -35.93 -4.44
N LYS A 129 -33.58 -36.31 -5.29
CA LYS A 129 -33.06 -37.68 -5.39
C LYS A 129 -32.34 -38.12 -4.11
N THR A 130 -31.44 -37.31 -3.58
CA THR A 130 -30.66 -37.66 -2.37
C THR A 130 -31.56 -37.66 -1.12
N GLU A 131 -32.50 -36.73 -0.99
CA GLU A 131 -33.51 -36.70 0.06
C GLU A 131 -34.44 -37.93 0.02
N GLY A 132 -34.80 -38.39 -1.19
CA GLY A 132 -35.56 -39.62 -1.40
C GLY A 132 -34.78 -40.84 -0.90
N THR A 133 -33.50 -40.95 -1.20
CA THR A 133 -32.62 -42.02 -0.70
C THR A 133 -32.53 -42.00 0.83
N LEU A 134 -32.30 -40.83 1.40
CA LEU A 134 -32.25 -40.66 2.87
C LEU A 134 -33.55 -41.07 3.54
N THR A 135 -34.70 -40.69 2.98
CA THR A 135 -36.03 -41.05 3.46
C THR A 135 -36.24 -42.57 3.42
N GLN A 136 -35.82 -43.23 2.32
CA GLN A 136 -35.85 -44.69 2.20
C GLN A 136 -35.05 -45.38 3.30
N LEU A 137 -33.81 -44.91 3.53
CA LEU A 137 -32.95 -45.48 4.58
C LEU A 137 -33.51 -45.30 5.97
N LYS A 138 -34.07 -44.11 6.28
CA LYS A 138 -34.73 -43.81 7.55
C LYS A 138 -35.97 -44.68 7.74
N ALA A 139 -36.75 -44.95 6.70
CA ALA A 139 -37.88 -45.87 6.75
C ALA A 139 -37.44 -47.30 7.01
N LYS A 140 -36.36 -47.77 6.36
CA LYS A 140 -35.78 -49.11 6.62
C LYS A 140 -35.33 -49.25 8.08
N LEU A 141 -34.63 -48.23 8.61
CA LEU A 141 -34.20 -48.22 10.01
C LEU A 141 -35.43 -48.25 10.98
N ALA A 142 -36.52 -47.54 10.67
CA ALA A 142 -37.72 -47.54 11.46
C ALA A 142 -38.38 -48.94 11.49
N LEU A 143 -38.47 -49.61 10.33
CA LEU A 143 -38.96 -50.99 10.23
C LEU A 143 -38.11 -51.96 11.08
N GLU A 144 -36.77 -51.86 10.97
CA GLU A 144 -35.86 -52.69 11.74
C GLU A 144 -36.01 -52.50 13.26
N LYS A 145 -36.20 -51.25 13.71
CA LYS A 145 -36.49 -50.93 15.10
C LYS A 145 -37.81 -51.51 15.60
N ILE A 146 -38.86 -51.49 14.77
CA ILE A 146 -40.17 -52.09 15.10
C ILE A 146 -40.02 -53.61 15.22
N GLU A 147 -39.35 -54.25 14.27
CA GLU A 147 -39.14 -55.70 14.30
C GLU A 147 -38.32 -56.10 15.53
N ARG A 148 -37.26 -55.42 15.85
CA ARG A 148 -36.45 -55.65 17.07
C ARG A 148 -37.26 -55.45 18.38
N SER A 149 -38.12 -54.44 18.37
CA SER A 149 -39.05 -54.23 19.51
C SER A 149 -40.04 -55.38 19.65
N SER A 150 -40.56 -55.95 18.52
CA SER A 150 -41.46 -57.09 18.54
C SER A 150 -40.78 -58.36 19.10
N LEU A 151 -39.52 -58.61 18.72
CA LEU A 151 -38.70 -59.70 19.29
C LEU A 151 -38.42 -59.50 20.77
N THR A 152 -38.18 -58.28 21.21
CA THR A 152 -38.01 -57.99 22.63
C THR A 152 -39.29 -58.27 23.42
N ASN A 153 -40.45 -57.87 22.86
CA ASN A 153 -41.75 -58.18 23.52
C ASN A 153 -42.02 -59.69 23.54
N ALA A 154 -41.61 -60.47 22.51
CA ALA A 154 -41.71 -61.90 22.50
C ALA A 154 -40.86 -62.55 23.61
N ILE A 155 -39.69 -62.02 23.91
CA ILE A 155 -38.84 -62.44 25.02
C ILE A 155 -39.55 -62.20 26.35
N VAL A 156 -40.06 -60.97 26.53
CA VAL A 156 -40.79 -60.63 27.76
C VAL A 156 -41.99 -61.57 27.97
N LEU A 157 -42.76 -61.90 26.93
CA LEU A 157 -43.87 -62.84 27.01
C LEU A 157 -43.38 -64.27 27.34
N ALA A 158 -42.28 -64.71 26.67
CA ALA A 158 -41.72 -66.01 26.95
C ALA A 158 -41.18 -66.13 28.39
N GLU A 159 -40.60 -65.08 28.97
CA GLU A 159 -40.15 -64.99 30.36
C GLU A 159 -41.36 -65.07 31.33
N ALA A 160 -42.41 -64.33 31.02
CA ALA A 160 -43.64 -64.39 31.83
C ALA A 160 -44.26 -65.77 31.81
N ASN A 161 -44.32 -66.42 30.60
CA ASN A 161 -44.81 -67.80 30.47
C ASN A 161 -43.96 -68.82 31.24
N LEU A 162 -42.65 -68.68 31.24
CA LEU A 162 -41.71 -69.50 32.00
C LEU A 162 -41.96 -69.33 33.48
N LYS A 163 -42.05 -68.12 33.98
CA LYS A 163 -42.30 -67.81 35.39
C LYS A 163 -43.64 -68.38 35.88
N GLN A 164 -44.66 -68.36 34.99
CA GLN A 164 -45.95 -69.00 35.29
C GLN A 164 -45.81 -70.54 35.39
N ALA A 165 -45.07 -71.15 34.46
CA ALA A 165 -44.81 -72.60 34.50
C ALA A 165 -44.02 -73.02 35.76
N GLU A 166 -43.00 -72.27 36.14
CA GLU A 166 -42.20 -72.41 37.34
C GLU A 166 -43.11 -72.36 38.62
N ALA A 167 -43.99 -71.34 38.66
CA ALA A 167 -44.96 -71.23 39.78
C ALA A 167 -45.90 -72.43 39.83
N ASN A 168 -46.39 -72.96 38.70
CA ASN A 168 -47.19 -74.16 38.64
C ASN A 168 -46.42 -75.42 39.13
N LEU A 169 -45.14 -75.54 38.76
CA LEU A 169 -44.27 -76.60 39.18
C LEU A 169 -44.10 -76.55 40.74
N ILE A 170 -43.83 -75.37 41.29
CA ILE A 170 -43.74 -75.18 42.75
C ILE A 170 -45.05 -75.62 43.44
N LEU A 171 -46.20 -75.26 42.88
CA LEU A 171 -47.50 -75.68 43.43
C LEU A 171 -47.66 -77.22 43.39
N ARG A 172 -47.34 -77.83 42.22
CA ARG A 172 -47.48 -79.29 42.07
C ARG A 172 -46.52 -80.10 42.97
N THR A 173 -45.29 -79.60 43.11
CA THR A 173 -44.33 -80.17 44.06
C THR A 173 -44.80 -80.05 45.49
N ALA A 174 -45.34 -78.90 45.92
CA ALA A 174 -45.93 -78.72 47.26
C ALA A 174 -47.11 -79.64 47.50
N GLU A 175 -48.01 -79.82 46.50
CA GLU A 175 -49.12 -80.78 46.58
C GLU A 175 -48.64 -82.23 46.72
N ARG A 176 -47.60 -82.62 45.98
CA ARG A 176 -46.97 -83.93 46.12
C ARG A 176 -46.38 -84.13 47.52
N ASP A 177 -45.58 -83.16 47.98
CA ASP A 177 -44.92 -83.27 49.31
C ASP A 177 -45.91 -83.27 50.43
N ALA A 178 -47.02 -82.56 50.31
CA ALA A 178 -48.15 -82.64 51.25
C ALA A 178 -48.82 -84.06 51.26
N ALA A 179 -48.98 -84.64 50.05
CA ALA A 179 -49.50 -86.01 49.91
C ALA A 179 -48.55 -87.04 50.54
N ILE A 180 -47.23 -86.91 50.37
CA ILE A 180 -46.21 -87.75 51.01
C ILE A 180 -46.27 -87.60 52.56
N ALA A 181 -46.38 -86.37 53.05
CA ALA A 181 -46.50 -86.11 54.48
C ALA A 181 -47.76 -86.77 55.12
N ASN A 182 -48.88 -86.70 54.37
CA ASN A 182 -50.13 -87.36 54.84
C ASN A 182 -50.01 -88.89 54.78
N LEU A 183 -49.39 -89.48 53.81
CA LEU A 183 -49.10 -90.93 53.79
C LEU A 183 -48.24 -91.38 54.96
N LYS A 184 -47.22 -90.61 55.29
CA LYS A 184 -46.39 -90.89 56.48
C LYS A 184 -47.19 -90.82 57.81
N ARG A 185 -48.29 -90.05 57.83
CA ARG A 185 -49.16 -89.95 59.06
C ARG A 185 -50.15 -91.07 59.15
N ILE A 186 -50.69 -91.61 58.07
CA ILE A 186 -51.86 -92.56 58.12
C ILE A 186 -51.44 -94.02 57.98
N ASN A 187 -50.24 -94.39 57.58
CA ASN A 187 -49.71 -95.79 57.53
C ASN A 187 -50.67 -96.77 56.83
N GLN A 188 -51.47 -96.34 55.76
CA GLN A 188 -52.49 -97.15 55.08
C GLN A 188 -52.34 -97.11 53.55
N LEU A 189 -52.70 -98.25 52.92
CA LEU A 189 -52.63 -98.50 51.48
C LEU A 189 -53.47 -97.57 50.57
N GLU A 190 -54.46 -96.84 51.09
CA GLU A 190 -55.31 -95.90 50.34
C GLU A 190 -54.58 -94.59 49.88
N GLY A 191 -53.50 -94.20 50.53
CA GLY A 191 -52.68 -93.05 50.14
C GLY A 191 -51.81 -93.29 48.97
N ALA A 192 -51.48 -94.49 48.57
CA ALA A 192 -50.61 -94.79 47.43
C ALA A 192 -51.24 -94.40 46.07
N SER A 193 -52.59 -94.46 45.94
CA SER A 193 -53.27 -94.02 44.68
C SER A 193 -53.25 -92.50 44.47
N SER A 194 -53.22 -91.76 45.58
CA SER A 194 -53.10 -90.25 45.48
C SER A 194 -51.70 -89.83 45.07
N LEU A 195 -50.68 -90.54 45.56
CA LEU A 195 -49.29 -90.29 45.17
C LEU A 195 -49.03 -90.62 43.68
N ALA A 196 -49.55 -91.81 43.26
CA ALA A 196 -49.45 -92.30 41.91
C ALA A 196 -50.09 -91.33 40.86
N LYS A 197 -51.05 -90.47 41.24
CA LYS A 197 -51.64 -89.43 40.44
C LYS A 197 -50.86 -88.09 40.50
N LYS A 198 -50.14 -87.79 41.58
CA LYS A 198 -49.43 -86.55 41.79
C LYS A 198 -48.03 -86.57 41.14
N GLU A 199 -47.32 -87.68 41.14
CA GLU A 199 -46.02 -87.82 40.52
C GLU A 199 -46.03 -87.49 38.98
N PRO A 200 -46.97 -88.06 38.18
CA PRO A 200 -47.09 -87.71 36.76
C PRO A 200 -47.39 -86.23 36.54
N GLN A 201 -48.16 -85.56 37.44
CA GLN A 201 -48.45 -84.15 37.35
C GLN A 201 -47.24 -83.26 37.59
N VAL A 202 -46.31 -83.71 38.47
CA VAL A 202 -45.03 -82.96 38.64
C VAL A 202 -44.15 -83.14 37.42
N ILE A 203 -44.05 -84.39 36.89
CA ILE A 203 -43.26 -84.65 35.67
C ILE A 203 -43.81 -83.84 34.47
N GLU A 204 -45.16 -83.76 34.38
CA GLU A 204 -45.78 -82.93 33.33
C GLU A 204 -45.47 -81.41 33.48
N ALA A 205 -45.50 -80.95 34.77
CA ALA A 205 -45.14 -79.57 35.09
C ALA A 205 -43.65 -79.25 34.80
N GLU A 206 -42.75 -80.22 35.14
CA GLU A 206 -41.31 -80.09 34.78
C GLU A 206 -41.09 -80.05 33.28
N ALA A 207 -41.77 -80.93 32.53
CA ALA A 207 -41.71 -80.95 31.09
C ALA A 207 -42.24 -79.64 30.51
N ASN A 208 -43.28 -79.06 31.13
CA ASN A 208 -43.80 -77.73 30.65
C ASN A 208 -42.82 -76.62 30.94
N VAL A 209 -42.14 -76.56 32.08
CA VAL A 209 -41.07 -75.66 32.43
C VAL A 209 -39.95 -75.76 31.37
N LEU A 210 -39.48 -76.98 31.10
CA LEU A 210 -38.46 -77.20 30.08
C LEU A 210 -38.86 -76.70 28.65
N ALA A 211 -40.14 -76.99 28.33
CA ALA A 211 -40.68 -76.49 26.99
C ALA A 211 -40.73 -74.96 26.93
N LYS A 212 -41.12 -74.28 28.06
CA LYS A 212 -41.14 -72.81 28.11
C LYS A 212 -39.74 -72.23 28.14
N GLN A 213 -38.78 -72.90 28.79
CA GLN A 213 -37.37 -72.48 28.79
C GLN A 213 -36.75 -72.63 27.41
N ALA A 214 -37.09 -73.69 26.66
CA ALA A 214 -36.70 -73.85 25.26
C ALA A 214 -37.28 -72.73 24.35
N SER A 215 -38.55 -72.34 24.59
CA SER A 215 -39.18 -71.22 23.83
C SER A 215 -38.55 -69.88 24.15
N LEU A 216 -38.20 -69.60 25.39
CA LEU A 216 -37.45 -68.41 25.82
C LEU A 216 -36.07 -68.41 25.18
N THR A 217 -35.34 -69.51 25.18
CA THR A 217 -34.03 -69.65 24.58
C THR A 217 -34.08 -69.38 23.05
N LYS A 218 -35.15 -69.90 22.40
CA LYS A 218 -35.39 -69.60 20.97
C LYS A 218 -35.65 -68.14 20.77
N ALA A 219 -36.53 -67.48 21.52
CA ALA A 219 -36.80 -66.05 21.37
C ALA A 219 -35.58 -65.18 21.60
N LYS A 220 -34.73 -65.53 22.60
CA LYS A 220 -33.43 -64.86 22.80
C LYS A 220 -32.47 -65.07 21.68
N ARG A 221 -32.44 -66.27 21.09
CA ARG A 221 -31.62 -66.54 19.90
C ARG A 221 -32.09 -65.72 18.67
N ASP A 222 -33.42 -65.70 18.41
CA ASP A 222 -34.01 -64.95 17.31
C ASP A 222 -33.66 -63.43 17.41
N LEU A 223 -33.53 -62.88 18.62
CA LEU A 223 -33.06 -61.49 18.83
C LEU A 223 -31.55 -61.37 18.61
N LEU A 224 -30.73 -62.39 19.01
CA LEU A 224 -29.27 -62.36 18.82
C LEU A 224 -28.86 -62.63 17.35
N ASP A 225 -29.63 -63.44 16.61
CA ASP A 225 -29.38 -63.74 15.21
C ASP A 225 -29.73 -62.55 14.29
N LYS A 226 -30.48 -61.56 14.75
CA LYS A 226 -30.61 -60.25 14.10
C LYS A 226 -29.54 -59.30 14.65
N PRO A 227 -28.44 -59.13 13.93
CA PRO A 227 -27.27 -58.47 14.49
C PRO A 227 -27.53 -56.98 14.67
N ALA A 228 -27.11 -56.44 15.83
CA ALA A 228 -26.96 -55.05 16.08
C ALA A 228 -26.10 -54.33 15.00
N GLN A 229 -25.34 -55.11 14.23
CA GLN A 229 -24.59 -54.77 13.05
C GLN A 229 -25.47 -54.18 11.92
N MET A 230 -26.69 -54.71 11.72
CA MET A 230 -27.63 -54.20 10.69
C MET A 230 -28.10 -52.78 11.02
N GLU A 231 -28.41 -52.53 12.27
CA GLU A 231 -28.80 -51.17 12.71
C GLU A 231 -27.61 -50.20 12.61
N ALA A 232 -26.39 -50.64 12.96
CA ALA A 232 -25.16 -49.82 12.84
C ALA A 232 -24.81 -49.57 11.38
N GLU A 233 -24.99 -50.58 10.51
CA GLU A 233 -24.80 -50.41 9.05
C GLU A 233 -25.79 -49.41 8.45
N LEU A 234 -27.09 -49.50 8.78
CA LEU A 234 -28.11 -48.58 8.37
C LEU A 234 -27.85 -47.18 8.86
N LEU A 235 -27.39 -47.01 10.10
CA LEU A 235 -26.97 -45.70 10.63
C LEU A 235 -25.80 -45.12 9.88
N GLY A 236 -24.79 -45.95 9.52
CA GLY A 236 -23.68 -45.56 8.67
C GLY A 236 -24.14 -45.11 7.26
N GLN A 237 -25.06 -45.88 6.65
CA GLN A 237 -25.64 -45.52 5.34
C GLN A 237 -26.45 -44.20 5.40
N ILE A 238 -27.19 -43.95 6.49
CA ILE A 238 -27.94 -42.71 6.73
C ILE A 238 -26.97 -41.53 6.83
N GLN A 239 -25.87 -41.69 7.60
CA GLN A 239 -24.85 -40.63 7.71
C GLN A 239 -24.23 -40.26 6.38
N VAL A 240 -23.96 -41.24 5.51
CA VAL A 240 -23.47 -41.00 4.14
C VAL A 240 -24.53 -40.26 3.34
N ALA A 241 -25.79 -40.74 3.36
CA ALA A 241 -26.87 -40.09 2.64
C ALA A 241 -27.14 -38.63 3.12
N GLU A 242 -27.03 -38.37 4.41
CA GLU A 242 -27.12 -37.02 4.96
C GLU A 242 -25.98 -36.10 4.43
N SER A 243 -24.77 -36.63 4.31
CA SER A 243 -23.64 -35.91 3.71
C SER A 243 -23.86 -35.65 2.23
N GLU A 244 -24.49 -36.57 1.49
CA GLU A 244 -24.84 -36.40 0.08
C GLU A 244 -25.92 -35.30 -0.09
N VAL A 245 -26.94 -35.26 0.76
CA VAL A 245 -27.94 -34.18 0.78
C VAL A 245 -27.28 -32.84 1.07
N GLU A 246 -26.39 -32.76 2.06
CA GLU A 246 -25.65 -31.53 2.37
C GLU A 246 -24.80 -31.07 1.16
N GLN A 247 -24.12 -31.98 0.50
CA GLN A 247 -23.33 -31.68 -0.70
C GLN A 247 -24.19 -31.17 -1.86
N ALA A 248 -25.36 -31.78 -2.10
CA ALA A 248 -26.29 -31.35 -3.11
C ALA A 248 -26.86 -29.95 -2.79
N GLN A 249 -27.18 -29.66 -1.53
CA GLN A 249 -27.60 -28.33 -1.09
C GLN A 249 -26.49 -27.28 -1.21
N LYS A 250 -25.25 -27.61 -0.94
CA LYS A 250 -24.08 -26.73 -1.18
C LYS A 250 -23.94 -26.42 -2.66
N ASN A 251 -24.07 -27.42 -3.53
CA ASN A 251 -23.99 -27.24 -4.97
C ASN A 251 -25.14 -26.34 -5.47
N LEU A 252 -26.35 -26.48 -4.94
CA LEU A 252 -27.45 -25.56 -5.25
C LEU A 252 -27.13 -24.14 -4.84
N LYS A 253 -26.59 -23.89 -3.65
CA LYS A 253 -26.19 -22.55 -3.22
C LYS A 253 -25.13 -21.96 -4.14
N ARG A 254 -24.23 -22.77 -4.68
CA ARG A 254 -23.15 -22.37 -5.62
C ARG A 254 -23.66 -22.02 -7.02
N THR A 255 -24.91 -22.29 -7.34
CA THR A 255 -25.54 -21.80 -8.60
C THR A 255 -25.73 -20.29 -8.60
N ILE A 256 -25.65 -19.64 -7.45
CA ILE A 256 -25.63 -18.18 -7.31
C ILE A 256 -24.19 -17.76 -7.11
N VAL A 257 -23.67 -17.00 -8.06
CA VAL A 257 -22.31 -16.45 -7.96
C VAL A 257 -22.35 -15.11 -7.24
N TYR A 258 -21.58 -15.02 -6.19
CA TYR A 258 -21.47 -13.83 -5.35
C TYR A 258 -20.14 -13.09 -5.60
N ALA A 259 -20.18 -11.78 -5.36
CA ALA A 259 -18.98 -10.94 -5.35
C ALA A 259 -18.02 -11.31 -4.22
N PRO A 260 -16.72 -11.06 -4.39
CA PRO A 260 -15.75 -11.16 -3.29
C PRO A 260 -16.16 -10.36 -2.05
N LEU A 261 -15.61 -10.74 -0.88
CA LEU A 261 -15.94 -10.12 0.42
C LEU A 261 -15.24 -8.75 0.63
N TYR A 262 -15.08 -7.98 -0.44
CA TYR A 262 -14.60 -6.60 -0.41
C TYR A 262 -15.42 -5.75 -1.38
N GLN A 263 -15.41 -4.44 -1.15
CA GLN A 263 -15.99 -3.49 -2.09
C GLN A 263 -15.10 -3.40 -3.32
N GLY A 264 -15.68 -3.58 -4.50
CA GLY A 264 -14.88 -3.66 -5.71
C GLY A 264 -15.57 -3.17 -6.98
N ARG A 265 -14.81 -3.21 -8.05
CA ARG A 265 -15.23 -2.85 -9.39
C ARG A 265 -14.82 -3.94 -10.38
N ILE A 266 -15.72 -4.25 -11.31
CA ILE A 266 -15.44 -5.17 -12.42
C ILE A 266 -14.63 -4.42 -13.48
N THR A 267 -13.48 -4.99 -13.86
CA THR A 267 -12.62 -4.41 -14.91
C THR A 267 -12.88 -5.04 -16.26
N GLU A 268 -13.19 -6.33 -16.29
CA GLU A 268 -13.43 -7.09 -17.51
C GLU A 268 -14.52 -8.13 -17.27
N LYS A 269 -15.50 -8.20 -18.15
CA LYS A 269 -16.57 -9.21 -18.16
C LYS A 269 -16.37 -10.12 -19.39
N ARG A 270 -16.38 -11.43 -19.18
CA ARG A 270 -16.09 -12.41 -20.25
C ARG A 270 -17.25 -13.32 -20.60
N VAL A 271 -18.40 -13.18 -19.98
CA VAL A 271 -19.55 -14.09 -20.16
C VAL A 271 -20.85 -13.34 -20.34
N ASP A 272 -21.82 -13.97 -21.01
CA ASP A 272 -23.15 -13.44 -21.24
C ASP A 272 -24.28 -14.42 -20.90
N ILE A 273 -25.52 -13.91 -20.83
CA ILE A 273 -26.72 -14.68 -20.54
C ILE A 273 -26.88 -15.79 -21.58
N GLY A 274 -27.27 -16.97 -21.12
CA GLY A 274 -27.47 -18.16 -21.95
C GLY A 274 -26.21 -18.99 -22.20
N GLN A 275 -25.02 -18.49 -21.86
CA GLN A 275 -23.78 -19.22 -21.98
C GLN A 275 -23.67 -20.33 -20.93
N VAL A 276 -23.14 -21.49 -21.31
CA VAL A 276 -22.79 -22.58 -20.39
C VAL A 276 -21.37 -22.36 -19.87
N ILE A 277 -21.20 -22.39 -18.57
CA ILE A 277 -19.92 -22.16 -17.87
C ILE A 277 -19.60 -23.31 -16.94
N ASN A 278 -18.32 -23.43 -16.60
CA ASN A 278 -17.78 -24.44 -15.69
C ASN A 278 -16.77 -23.79 -14.70
N PRO A 279 -16.30 -24.49 -13.64
CA PRO A 279 -15.39 -23.95 -12.63
C PRO A 279 -14.09 -23.34 -13.16
N ASN A 280 -13.64 -23.74 -14.37
CA ASN A 280 -12.44 -23.21 -15.00
C ASN A 280 -12.69 -21.93 -15.83
N THR A 281 -13.95 -21.53 -15.98
CA THR A 281 -14.34 -20.34 -16.75
C THR A 281 -14.17 -19.08 -15.90
N VAL A 282 -13.31 -18.16 -16.33
CA VAL A 282 -13.22 -16.83 -15.71
C VAL A 282 -14.41 -15.99 -16.17
N LEU A 283 -15.29 -15.64 -15.26
CA LEU A 283 -16.50 -14.83 -15.53
C LEU A 283 -16.14 -13.37 -15.69
N ALA A 284 -15.33 -12.88 -14.79
CA ALA A 284 -14.89 -11.48 -14.75
C ALA A 284 -13.60 -11.33 -13.96
N THR A 285 -12.89 -10.24 -14.19
CA THR A 285 -11.81 -9.76 -13.33
C THR A 285 -12.33 -8.58 -12.51
N ALA A 286 -12.09 -8.62 -11.22
CA ALA A 286 -12.49 -7.58 -10.28
C ALA A 286 -11.30 -7.01 -9.53
N ILE A 287 -11.35 -5.72 -9.23
CA ILE A 287 -10.36 -5.02 -8.40
C ILE A 287 -11.04 -4.48 -7.15
N ALA A 288 -10.31 -4.50 -6.03
CA ALA A 288 -10.75 -3.86 -4.79
C ALA A 288 -10.74 -2.33 -4.94
N THR A 289 -11.74 -1.67 -4.34
CA THR A 289 -11.91 -0.19 -4.40
C THR A 289 -12.01 0.46 -3.04
N ASP A 290 -11.88 -0.28 -1.96
CA ASP A 290 -11.88 0.18 -0.58
C ASP A 290 -10.70 1.11 -0.30
N TYR A 291 -9.50 0.73 -0.73
CA TYR A 291 -8.32 1.59 -0.77
C TYR A 291 -7.38 1.20 -1.91
N ALA A 292 -6.57 2.15 -2.32
CA ALA A 292 -5.50 1.93 -3.27
C ALA A 292 -4.16 1.89 -2.57
N GLU A 293 -3.23 1.11 -3.10
CA GLU A 293 -1.85 1.04 -2.65
C GLU A 293 -0.93 1.72 -3.66
N VAL A 294 0.07 2.43 -3.15
CA VAL A 294 1.12 3.00 -3.98
C VAL A 294 2.46 2.52 -3.47
N ARG A 295 3.19 1.83 -4.34
CA ARG A 295 4.51 1.30 -4.04
C ARG A 295 5.57 2.37 -4.29
N LEU A 296 6.20 2.86 -3.21
CA LEU A 296 7.10 4.01 -3.20
C LEU A 296 8.53 3.57 -2.87
N PRO A 297 9.47 3.61 -3.82
CA PRO A 297 10.87 3.31 -3.56
C PRO A 297 11.53 4.41 -2.71
N VAL A 298 12.23 3.99 -1.67
CA VAL A 298 13.03 4.87 -0.81
C VAL A 298 14.43 4.28 -0.63
N SER A 299 15.46 5.08 -0.87
CA SER A 299 16.84 4.64 -0.69
C SER A 299 17.18 4.44 0.79
N ASN A 300 18.04 3.48 1.09
CA ASN A 300 18.44 3.12 2.45
C ASN A 300 18.89 4.33 3.28
N HIS A 301 19.73 5.23 2.71
CA HIS A 301 20.23 6.49 3.33
C HIS A 301 19.09 7.42 3.79
N ARG A 302 17.87 7.38 3.14
CA ARG A 302 16.73 8.24 3.48
C ARG A 302 15.76 7.61 4.48
N LEU A 303 15.86 6.32 4.73
CA LEU A 303 15.00 5.60 5.69
C LEU A 303 15.21 6.10 7.13
N SER A 304 16.42 6.54 7.49
CA SER A 304 16.74 7.09 8.82
C SER A 304 15.89 8.33 9.19
N TYR A 305 15.38 9.03 8.17
CA TYR A 305 14.54 10.22 8.34
C TYR A 305 13.04 9.92 8.41
N LEU A 306 12.65 8.64 8.35
CA LEU A 306 11.25 8.21 8.46
C LEU A 306 11.02 7.45 9.77
N ASN A 307 9.81 7.60 10.30
CA ASN A 307 9.30 6.73 11.35
C ASN A 307 8.43 5.66 10.69
N ILE A 308 9.07 4.56 10.28
CA ILE A 308 8.36 3.48 9.59
C ILE A 308 7.75 2.56 10.65
N PRO A 309 6.45 2.25 10.58
CA PRO A 309 5.84 1.25 11.44
C PRO A 309 6.34 -0.14 11.00
N GLU A 310 7.33 -0.68 11.71
CA GLU A 310 7.74 -2.08 11.56
C GLU A 310 6.85 -2.94 12.45
N GLN A 311 6.11 -3.86 11.83
CA GLN A 311 5.40 -4.90 12.56
C GLN A 311 6.40 -5.98 12.96
N LEU A 312 6.96 -5.86 14.16
CA LEU A 312 7.79 -6.91 14.74
C LEU A 312 6.87 -8.06 15.19
N VAL A 313 6.86 -9.16 14.43
CA VAL A 313 6.18 -10.39 14.84
C VAL A 313 7.07 -11.10 15.86
N SER A 314 6.79 -10.89 17.15
CA SER A 314 7.40 -11.71 18.21
C SER A 314 6.67 -13.05 18.28
N THR A 315 7.35 -14.12 17.89
CA THR A 315 6.79 -15.48 17.80
C THR A 315 6.63 -16.17 19.16
N ASN A 316 7.16 -15.64 20.26
CA ASN A 316 7.26 -16.39 21.53
C ASN A 316 6.84 -15.64 22.81
N ASN A 317 6.29 -14.44 22.75
CA ASN A 317 5.89 -13.76 23.97
C ASN A 317 4.70 -12.81 23.76
N THR A 318 3.51 -13.26 24.16
CA THR A 318 2.25 -12.48 24.09
C THR A 318 2.34 -11.16 24.90
N GLN A 319 3.28 -11.05 25.85
CA GLN A 319 3.50 -9.85 26.64
C GLN A 319 4.38 -8.79 25.93
N ALA A 320 5.21 -9.18 24.95
CA ALA A 320 6.04 -8.23 24.19
C ALA A 320 5.23 -7.43 23.15
N LEU A 321 4.05 -7.90 22.75
CA LEU A 321 3.13 -7.18 21.86
C LEU A 321 2.45 -5.96 22.53
N ALA A 322 2.50 -5.86 23.85
CA ALA A 322 1.82 -4.80 24.61
C ALA A 322 2.59 -3.46 24.66
N TYR A 323 3.87 -3.43 24.27
CA TYR A 323 4.70 -2.22 24.32
C TYR A 323 5.37 -1.89 22.98
N GLN A 324 4.57 -1.84 21.92
CA GLN A 324 5.03 -1.14 20.73
C GLN A 324 4.58 0.34 20.87
N PRO A 325 5.51 1.31 20.87
CA PRO A 325 5.10 2.70 20.77
C PRO A 325 4.25 2.80 19.50
N LYS A 326 3.04 3.30 19.64
CA LYS A 326 2.10 3.53 18.52
C LYS A 326 2.74 4.59 17.60
N ILE A 327 3.63 4.13 16.73
CA ILE A 327 4.23 5.00 15.71
C ILE A 327 3.11 5.38 14.77
N GLU A 328 2.78 6.66 14.75
CA GLU A 328 1.80 7.17 13.78
C GLU A 328 2.37 7.00 12.37
N PRO A 329 1.62 6.35 11.47
CA PRO A 329 2.08 6.14 10.12
C PRO A 329 2.31 7.49 9.41
N PRO A 330 3.49 7.67 8.76
CA PRO A 330 3.82 8.91 8.08
C PRO A 330 2.79 9.29 7.02
N PRO A 331 2.26 10.51 7.04
CA PRO A 331 1.36 10.97 5.99
C PRO A 331 2.10 11.15 4.67
N VAL A 332 1.40 10.86 3.58
CA VAL A 332 1.90 10.97 2.22
C VAL A 332 0.97 11.82 1.39
N LYS A 333 1.53 12.83 0.72
CA LYS A 333 0.83 13.62 -0.29
C LYS A 333 1.18 13.06 -1.66
N LEU A 334 0.17 12.62 -2.39
CA LEU A 334 0.31 12.12 -3.75
C LEU A 334 -0.17 13.17 -4.75
N SER A 335 0.51 13.29 -5.86
CA SER A 335 0.12 14.20 -6.94
C SER A 335 0.31 13.56 -8.30
N ALA A 336 -0.61 13.81 -9.21
CA ALA A 336 -0.48 13.43 -10.61
C ALA A 336 -1.05 14.51 -11.52
N GLN A 337 -0.46 14.63 -12.69
CA GLN A 337 -0.99 15.47 -13.76
C GLN A 337 -1.98 14.64 -14.59
N ILE A 338 -3.19 15.13 -14.73
CA ILE A 338 -4.24 14.54 -15.56
C ILE A 338 -4.73 15.63 -16.51
N GLY A 339 -4.38 15.53 -17.79
CA GLY A 339 -4.57 16.63 -18.73
C GLY A 339 -3.69 17.83 -18.40
N ALA A 340 -4.27 19.02 -18.28
CA ALA A 340 -3.56 20.26 -17.92
C ALA A 340 -3.44 20.47 -16.40
N ASP A 341 -4.25 19.78 -15.58
CA ASP A 341 -4.37 20.04 -14.16
C ASP A 341 -3.58 19.04 -13.30
N VAL A 342 -3.14 19.52 -12.14
CA VAL A 342 -2.48 18.70 -11.11
C VAL A 342 -3.46 18.40 -9.99
N TYR A 343 -3.69 17.11 -9.76
CA TYR A 343 -4.57 16.64 -8.70
C TYR A 343 -3.79 16.03 -7.55
N ASN A 344 -4.35 16.15 -6.35
CA ASN A 344 -3.68 15.73 -5.13
C ASN A 344 -4.58 14.77 -4.34
N TRP A 345 -3.96 13.72 -3.79
CA TRP A 345 -4.57 12.77 -2.86
C TRP A 345 -3.73 12.66 -1.60
N GLN A 346 -4.35 12.25 -0.53
CA GLN A 346 -3.70 12.03 0.76
C GLN A 346 -3.76 10.55 1.12
N GLY A 347 -2.65 10.04 1.62
CA GLY A 347 -2.52 8.68 2.11
C GLY A 347 -1.60 8.63 3.32
N LYS A 348 -1.33 7.43 3.80
CA LYS A 348 -0.40 7.14 4.90
C LYS A 348 0.48 5.97 4.51
N ILE A 349 1.70 5.92 5.00
CA ILE A 349 2.55 4.73 4.87
C ILE A 349 1.98 3.66 5.80
N ASP A 350 1.52 2.57 5.21
CA ASP A 350 0.94 1.44 5.94
C ASP A 350 2.05 0.49 6.44
N ARG A 351 2.97 0.14 5.55
CA ARG A 351 4.05 -0.81 5.83
C ARG A 351 5.24 -0.62 4.90
N ALA A 352 6.38 -1.19 5.28
CA ALA A 352 7.51 -1.42 4.40
C ALA A 352 7.48 -2.86 3.86
N GLU A 353 7.98 -3.08 2.65
CA GLU A 353 8.24 -4.43 2.16
C GLU A 353 9.37 -5.08 2.94
N SER A 354 9.29 -6.39 3.15
CA SER A 354 10.28 -7.13 3.95
C SER A 354 11.64 -7.31 3.25
N ARG A 355 11.77 -6.92 2.00
CA ARG A 355 12.95 -7.15 1.17
C ARG A 355 13.35 -5.89 0.40
N TYR A 356 14.66 -5.62 0.40
CA TYR A 356 15.25 -4.64 -0.50
C TYR A 356 15.25 -5.15 -1.94
N ASP A 357 15.03 -4.27 -2.88
CA ASP A 357 15.25 -4.56 -4.28
C ASP A 357 16.75 -4.76 -4.54
N ALA A 358 17.12 -5.91 -5.09
CA ALA A 358 18.52 -6.30 -5.26
C ALA A 358 19.27 -5.42 -6.26
N ALA A 359 18.58 -4.86 -7.24
CA ALA A 359 19.18 -4.05 -8.31
C ALA A 359 19.38 -2.59 -7.89
N SER A 360 18.39 -2.01 -7.23
CA SER A 360 18.39 -0.59 -6.84
C SER A 360 18.78 -0.32 -5.40
N GLN A 361 18.88 -1.36 -4.55
CA GLN A 361 19.11 -1.26 -3.11
C GLN A 361 18.11 -0.34 -2.38
N GLN A 362 16.89 -0.28 -2.90
CA GLN A 362 15.81 0.52 -2.34
C GLN A 362 14.84 -0.36 -1.56
N LEU A 363 14.30 0.17 -0.48
CA LEU A 363 13.17 -0.41 0.23
C LEU A 363 11.88 0.21 -0.31
N PHE A 364 10.89 -0.63 -0.58
CA PHE A 364 9.59 -0.14 -1.00
C PHE A 364 8.68 0.07 0.19
N LEU A 365 8.16 1.28 0.29
CA LEU A 365 7.12 1.64 1.25
C LEU A 365 5.77 1.57 0.55
N ILE A 366 4.80 0.96 1.21
CA ILE A 366 3.42 0.87 0.71
C ILE A 366 2.60 1.99 1.34
N ALA A 367 2.20 2.94 0.52
CA ALA A 367 1.28 3.99 0.91
C ALA A 367 -0.15 3.56 0.63
N GLN A 368 -1.03 3.66 1.62
CA GLN A 368 -2.45 3.38 1.51
C GLN A 368 -3.23 4.68 1.33
N VAL A 369 -4.09 4.72 0.33
CA VAL A 369 -5.00 5.84 0.04
C VAL A 369 -6.44 5.35 0.18
N PRO A 370 -7.18 5.82 1.19
CA PRO A 370 -8.58 5.43 1.39
C PRO A 370 -9.47 6.03 0.30
N GLU A 371 -10.55 5.33 -0.01
CA GLU A 371 -11.59 5.78 -0.94
C GLU A 371 -11.06 6.37 -2.26
N PRO A 372 -10.26 5.63 -3.03
CA PRO A 372 -9.60 6.16 -4.23
C PRO A 372 -10.59 6.62 -5.30
N TYR A 373 -11.84 6.15 -5.25
CA TYR A 373 -12.92 6.52 -6.16
C TYR A 373 -13.91 7.53 -5.57
N GLY A 374 -13.72 7.98 -4.33
CA GLY A 374 -14.62 8.92 -3.64
C GLY A 374 -14.50 10.38 -4.10
N ARG A 375 -13.50 10.71 -4.93
CA ARG A 375 -13.25 12.06 -5.46
C ARG A 375 -13.08 12.04 -6.97
N GLN A 376 -13.34 13.17 -7.61
CA GLN A 376 -13.06 13.34 -9.03
C GLN A 376 -11.85 14.25 -9.23
N PRO A 377 -10.87 13.84 -10.07
CA PRO A 377 -10.77 12.54 -10.72
C PRO A 377 -10.39 11.44 -9.73
N ALA A 378 -10.92 10.23 -9.97
CA ALA A 378 -10.59 9.06 -9.16
C ALA A 378 -9.12 8.67 -9.30
N LEU A 379 -8.53 8.19 -8.20
CA LEU A 379 -7.18 7.64 -8.20
C LEU A 379 -7.21 6.19 -8.73
N ARG A 380 -7.13 6.05 -10.04
CA ARG A 380 -7.26 4.75 -10.71
C ARG A 380 -5.98 3.93 -10.63
N ALA A 381 -6.13 2.62 -10.48
CA ALA A 381 -5.01 1.68 -10.60
C ALA A 381 -4.32 1.84 -11.97
N GLY A 382 -2.98 1.79 -11.98
CA GLY A 382 -2.15 2.03 -13.15
C GLY A 382 -1.66 3.47 -13.30
N LEU A 383 -2.27 4.46 -12.63
CA LEU A 383 -1.84 5.85 -12.67
C LEU A 383 -0.46 5.99 -12.00
N PHE A 384 0.42 6.75 -12.65
CA PHE A 384 1.71 7.11 -12.07
C PHE A 384 1.58 8.38 -11.25
N VAL A 385 2.07 8.36 -10.01
CA VAL A 385 1.96 9.47 -9.06
C VAL A 385 3.33 9.87 -8.49
N ARG A 386 3.50 11.15 -8.24
CA ARG A 386 4.59 11.67 -7.42
C ARG A 386 4.12 11.70 -5.98
N ALA A 387 5.00 11.33 -5.06
CA ALA A 387 4.73 11.25 -3.64
C ALA A 387 5.68 12.17 -2.86
N LYS A 388 5.17 12.80 -1.82
CA LYS A 388 5.94 13.47 -0.78
C LYS A 388 5.59 12.82 0.54
N ILE A 389 6.54 12.07 1.09
CA ILE A 389 6.40 11.38 2.37
C ILE A 389 6.86 12.33 3.46
N THR A 390 6.03 12.61 4.45
CA THR A 390 6.40 13.43 5.59
C THR A 390 7.30 12.63 6.52
N GLY A 391 8.52 13.10 6.71
CA GLY A 391 9.52 12.48 7.59
C GLY A 391 9.58 13.12 8.97
N LYS A 392 10.72 12.88 9.65
CA LYS A 392 11.01 13.43 10.96
C LYS A 392 11.14 14.95 10.91
N THR A 393 10.79 15.60 12.00
CA THR A 393 11.08 17.01 12.21
C THR A 393 12.51 17.15 12.75
N LEU A 394 13.32 17.94 12.07
CA LEU A 394 14.63 18.36 12.56
C LEU A 394 14.43 19.64 13.38
N GLU A 395 14.72 19.56 14.65
CA GLU A 395 14.59 20.71 15.57
C GLU A 395 15.87 21.55 15.55
N ASN A 396 15.71 22.88 15.69
CA ASN A 396 16.81 23.82 15.84
C ASN A 396 17.84 23.72 14.71
N VAL A 397 17.42 23.83 13.45
CA VAL A 397 18.28 23.77 12.28
C VAL A 397 18.23 25.06 11.49
N PHE A 398 19.28 25.32 10.68
CA PHE A 398 19.30 26.41 9.74
C PHE A 398 18.79 25.98 8.37
N LYS A 399 17.79 26.69 7.87
CA LYS A 399 17.23 26.53 6.54
C LYS A 399 17.87 27.51 5.57
N LEU A 400 18.83 27.02 4.80
CA LEU A 400 19.62 27.82 3.87
C LEU A 400 19.06 27.70 2.46
N PRO A 401 18.85 28.81 1.72
CA PRO A 401 18.52 28.75 0.31
C PRO A 401 19.62 28.02 -0.48
N ARG A 402 19.27 27.07 -1.34
CA ARG A 402 20.24 26.27 -2.11
C ARG A 402 21.25 27.14 -2.90
N ARG A 403 20.79 28.30 -3.39
CA ARG A 403 21.64 29.25 -4.13
C ARG A 403 22.77 29.88 -3.28
N ALA A 404 22.63 29.86 -1.95
CA ALA A 404 23.63 30.40 -1.03
C ALA A 404 24.73 29.39 -0.69
N VAL A 405 24.52 28.09 -0.96
CA VAL A 405 25.48 27.03 -0.73
C VAL A 405 26.27 26.76 -2.00
N ARG A 406 27.58 26.81 -1.93
CA ARG A 406 28.54 26.67 -3.03
C ARG A 406 29.04 25.23 -3.17
N ARG A 407 29.89 25.00 -4.19
CA ARG A 407 30.59 23.72 -4.35
C ARG A 407 31.53 23.50 -3.15
N GLY A 408 31.56 22.27 -2.63
CA GLY A 408 32.34 21.95 -1.41
C GLY A 408 31.59 22.22 -0.13
N ASP A 409 30.23 22.39 -0.21
CA ASP A 409 29.35 22.61 0.94
C ASP A 409 29.75 23.84 1.78
N GLU A 410 30.26 24.88 1.10
CA GLU A 410 30.64 26.16 1.67
C GLU A 410 29.53 27.19 1.60
N VAL A 411 29.48 28.05 2.60
CA VAL A 411 28.63 29.25 2.63
C VAL A 411 29.49 30.50 2.87
N ALA A 412 29.01 31.62 2.35
CA ALA A 412 29.65 32.92 2.57
C ALA A 412 28.81 33.70 3.59
N LEU A 413 29.46 34.11 4.68
CA LEU A 413 28.86 34.96 5.72
C LEU A 413 29.39 36.38 5.59
N ALA A 414 28.56 37.35 5.91
CA ALA A 414 28.97 38.73 6.07
C ALA A 414 29.28 39.00 7.54
N VAL A 415 30.55 39.28 7.84
CA VAL A 415 31.06 39.59 9.18
C VAL A 415 31.68 40.97 9.23
N GLN A 416 31.64 41.60 10.37
CA GLN A 416 32.35 42.88 10.58
C GLN A 416 33.86 42.61 10.60
N ASP A 417 34.61 43.49 9.93
CA ASP A 417 36.09 43.40 9.95
C ASP A 417 36.61 43.66 11.39
N LYS A 418 37.49 42.80 11.86
CA LYS A 418 38.10 42.91 13.20
C LYS A 418 38.89 44.21 13.38
N ASN A 419 39.40 44.83 12.26
CA ASN A 419 40.24 46.01 12.29
C ASN A 419 39.43 47.29 12.00
N ASP A 420 38.22 47.20 11.43
CA ASP A 420 37.38 48.35 11.11
C ASP A 420 35.89 47.97 11.20
N ALA A 421 35.26 48.33 12.31
CA ALA A 421 33.87 48.03 12.60
C ALA A 421 32.87 48.58 11.56
N ASN A 422 33.29 49.53 10.71
CA ASN A 422 32.46 50.09 9.63
C ASN A 422 32.54 49.29 8.32
N LYS A 423 33.40 48.28 8.26
CA LYS A 423 33.57 47.44 7.06
C LYS A 423 32.99 46.06 7.27
N THR A 424 32.22 45.61 6.31
CA THR A 424 31.72 44.26 6.26
C THR A 424 32.54 43.46 5.24
N ILE A 425 33.01 42.30 5.68
CA ILE A 425 33.86 41.40 4.86
C ILE A 425 33.20 40.04 4.71
N ILE A 426 33.63 39.30 3.70
CA ILE A 426 33.22 37.90 3.47
C ILE A 426 34.08 36.98 4.34
N GLU A 427 33.42 36.08 5.05
CA GLU A 427 34.03 34.90 5.68
C GLU A 427 33.37 33.64 5.12
N ARG A 428 34.17 32.73 4.55
CA ARG A 428 33.68 31.44 4.05
C ARG A 428 33.75 30.40 5.17
N LYS A 429 32.70 29.58 5.26
CA LYS A 429 32.65 28.48 6.21
C LYS A 429 32.12 27.23 5.52
N GLU A 430 32.76 26.12 5.76
CA GLU A 430 32.29 24.80 5.37
C GLU A 430 31.23 24.35 6.39
N ILE A 431 30.10 23.81 5.92
CA ILE A 431 28.96 23.41 6.72
C ILE A 431 28.68 21.93 6.62
N GLU A 432 28.24 21.31 7.69
CA GLU A 432 27.69 19.95 7.67
C GLU A 432 26.23 19.97 7.20
N ILE A 433 25.96 19.32 6.07
CA ILE A 433 24.63 19.23 5.50
C ILE A 433 23.92 17.99 6.01
N ILE A 434 22.83 18.16 6.77
CA ILE A 434 21.98 17.07 7.23
C ILE A 434 20.99 16.65 6.15
N TRP A 435 20.39 17.66 5.46
CA TRP A 435 19.38 17.42 4.44
C TRP A 435 19.51 18.41 3.30
N ARG A 436 19.19 17.95 2.09
CA ARG A 436 19.22 18.78 0.87
C ARG A 436 17.99 18.45 0.03
N ASP A 437 17.21 19.49 -0.30
CA ASP A 437 16.10 19.40 -1.25
C ASP A 437 16.33 20.32 -2.48
N GLU A 438 15.31 20.48 -3.30
CA GLU A 438 15.38 21.34 -4.50
C GLU A 438 15.58 22.82 -4.17
N LYS A 439 15.06 23.31 -3.06
CA LYS A 439 15.01 24.73 -2.68
C LYS A 439 15.96 25.09 -1.56
N TYR A 440 16.16 24.16 -0.60
CA TYR A 440 16.86 24.44 0.65
C TYR A 440 17.93 23.38 0.96
N VAL A 441 18.89 23.81 1.73
CA VAL A 441 19.89 22.98 2.38
C VAL A 441 19.74 23.18 3.89
N ILE A 442 19.76 22.11 4.66
CA ILE A 442 19.58 22.14 6.10
C ILE A 442 20.88 21.78 6.78
N SER A 443 21.35 22.66 7.66
CA SER A 443 22.54 22.50 8.46
C SER A 443 22.21 22.57 9.95
N ARG A 444 23.07 21.98 10.80
CA ARG A 444 22.91 22.03 12.25
C ARG A 444 23.13 23.43 12.82
N LEU A 445 22.48 23.72 13.94
CA LEU A 445 22.82 24.87 14.78
C LEU A 445 24.21 24.65 15.39
N ASN A 446 25.03 25.70 15.44
CA ASN A 446 26.37 25.75 16.06
C ASN A 446 27.50 24.98 15.35
N ASP A 447 27.32 24.60 14.08
CA ASP A 447 28.37 23.94 13.29
C ASP A 447 28.45 24.58 11.87
N PRO A 448 29.44 25.32 11.60
CA PRO A 448 30.09 26.47 12.24
C PRO A 448 29.19 27.73 12.28
N LEU A 449 27.90 27.61 11.94
CA LEU A 449 26.92 28.68 11.86
C LEU A 449 26.30 29.00 13.23
N LYS A 450 26.02 30.26 13.48
CA LYS A 450 25.37 30.74 14.72
C LYS A 450 24.07 31.49 14.40
N ALA A 451 23.16 31.49 15.35
CA ALA A 451 21.97 32.34 15.26
C ALA A 451 22.37 33.82 15.19
N GLY A 452 21.82 34.53 14.22
CA GLY A 452 22.16 35.95 13.97
C GLY A 452 23.24 36.15 12.89
N ASP A 453 23.95 35.12 12.44
CA ASP A 453 24.88 35.22 11.31
C ASP A 453 24.14 35.69 10.04
N ILE A 454 24.79 36.50 9.24
CA ILE A 454 24.21 37.01 7.98
C ILE A 454 24.77 36.21 6.82
N LEU A 455 23.90 35.40 6.22
CA LEU A 455 24.21 34.57 5.06
C LEU A 455 24.08 35.34 3.76
N ILE A 456 25.09 35.38 2.93
CA ILE A 456 25.07 36.01 1.61
C ILE A 456 24.34 35.10 0.60
N THR A 457 23.26 35.63 0.02
CA THR A 457 22.43 34.87 -0.93
C THR A 457 22.73 35.21 -2.39
N THR A 458 23.34 36.35 -2.66
CA THR A 458 23.75 36.76 -4.01
C THR A 458 24.99 35.97 -4.44
N PRO A 459 25.02 35.37 -5.65
CA PRO A 459 26.23 34.77 -6.18
C PRO A 459 27.30 35.84 -6.42
N VAL A 460 28.42 35.76 -5.69
CA VAL A 460 29.60 36.62 -5.95
C VAL A 460 30.62 35.77 -6.70
N GLU A 461 31.02 36.22 -7.91
CA GLU A 461 31.86 35.43 -8.80
C GLU A 461 33.25 35.05 -8.21
N TYR A 462 33.82 35.92 -7.39
CA TYR A 462 35.11 35.71 -6.72
C TYR A 462 35.02 36.13 -5.26
N ALA A 463 34.22 35.39 -4.46
CA ALA A 463 34.14 35.66 -3.04
C ALA A 463 35.38 35.08 -2.34
N THR A 464 36.39 35.92 -2.15
CA THR A 464 37.58 35.60 -1.33
C THR A 464 37.39 36.09 0.09
N ASP A 465 37.95 35.34 1.04
CA ASP A 465 37.93 35.76 2.45
C ASP A 465 38.59 37.13 2.62
N GLY A 466 37.97 37.99 3.43
CA GLY A 466 38.44 39.37 3.67
C GLY A 466 37.98 40.37 2.61
N GLN A 467 37.28 39.97 1.54
CA GLN A 467 36.76 40.91 0.51
C GLN A 467 35.67 41.79 1.14
N GLN A 468 35.84 43.14 0.95
CA GLN A 468 34.83 44.11 1.38
C GLN A 468 33.55 44.03 0.55
N LEU A 469 32.43 44.17 1.19
CA LEU A 469 31.10 44.20 0.58
C LEU A 469 30.16 45.20 1.27
N LYS A 470 29.15 45.64 0.51
CA LYS A 470 27.95 46.29 1.04
C LYS A 470 26.80 45.32 1.04
N ILE A 471 26.09 45.20 2.16
CA ILE A 471 25.04 44.19 2.28
C ILE A 471 23.67 44.86 2.47
N ALA A 472 22.68 44.37 1.75
CA ALA A 472 21.26 44.60 1.97
C ALA A 472 20.72 43.43 2.79
N ILE A 473 20.26 43.63 3.99
CA ILE A 473 19.80 42.59 4.92
C ILE A 473 18.29 42.49 4.82
N ASP A 474 17.76 41.27 4.61
CA ASP A 474 16.33 40.98 4.60
C ASP A 474 15.50 41.92 3.68
N GLY A 475 16.08 42.31 2.52
CA GLY A 475 15.44 43.20 1.54
C GLY A 475 15.52 44.69 1.86
N ASN A 476 16.12 45.09 2.97
CA ASN A 476 16.37 46.47 3.28
C ASN A 476 17.69 46.95 2.65
N PRO A 477 17.72 48.07 1.91
CA PRO A 477 18.96 48.58 1.32
C PRO A 477 19.94 49.00 2.44
N PRO A 478 21.26 48.93 2.19
CA PRO A 478 22.27 49.35 3.13
C PRO A 478 22.06 50.78 3.48
N PHE A 479 22.22 51.13 4.77
CA PHE A 479 22.12 52.47 5.28
C PHE A 479 23.19 53.35 4.63
N GLU A 480 22.86 54.08 3.60
CA GLU A 480 23.71 55.18 3.12
C GLU A 480 23.48 56.39 4.03
N PRO A 481 24.52 56.90 4.74
CA PRO A 481 24.35 58.17 5.46
C PRO A 481 24.06 59.24 4.39
N LYS A 482 22.93 59.93 4.50
CA LYS A 482 22.55 61.05 3.63
C LYS A 482 23.74 62.01 3.60
N LYS A 483 24.39 62.18 2.45
CA LYS A 483 25.27 63.32 2.21
C LYS A 483 24.50 64.59 2.46
N ARG A 484 25.01 65.43 3.40
CA ARG A 484 24.49 66.78 3.65
C ARG A 484 24.40 67.49 2.31
N PRO A 485 23.30 68.21 2.03
CA PRO A 485 23.22 69.06 0.82
C PRO A 485 24.33 70.10 0.89
N GLN A 486 25.20 70.14 -0.10
CA GLN A 486 26.06 71.30 -0.29
C GLN A 486 25.16 72.48 -0.69
N GLU A 487 25.16 73.52 0.14
CA GLU A 487 24.63 74.84 -0.15
C GLU A 487 25.25 75.33 -1.45
N LYS A 488 24.45 75.41 -2.50
CA LYS A 488 24.76 76.27 -3.70
C LYS A 488 24.14 77.60 -3.46
N GLY A 489 25.04 78.59 -3.39
CA GLY A 489 24.76 80.02 -3.27
C GLY A 489 23.77 80.56 -4.31
N GLU A 490 23.08 81.56 -3.85
CA GLU A 490 22.14 82.40 -4.58
C GLU A 490 22.74 83.00 -5.84
N ALA A 491 21.97 82.98 -6.94
CA ALA A 491 22.03 84.02 -7.95
C ALA A 491 20.68 84.10 -8.70
N ASN A 492 19.97 85.18 -8.31
CA ASN A 492 19.14 86.08 -9.11
C ASN A 492 18.09 85.59 -10.14
N LYS A 493 16.88 86.10 -9.84
CA LYS A 493 15.66 86.25 -10.68
C LYS A 493 15.91 86.91 -12.04
N PRO A 494 14.96 87.04 -13.05
CA PRO A 494 13.56 87.42 -12.83
C PRO A 494 12.48 86.72 -13.70
N ASP A 495 11.31 86.62 -13.16
CA ASP A 495 9.97 87.18 -13.49
C ASP A 495 9.35 87.01 -14.91
N LYS A 496 8.06 86.76 -14.86
CA LYS A 496 6.92 86.79 -15.83
C LYS A 496 6.46 85.42 -16.31
N GLY A 497 5.25 85.04 -16.20
CA GLY A 497 3.97 85.64 -15.89
C GLY A 497 2.87 84.75 -16.41
N SER A 498 1.80 84.73 -15.67
CA SER A 498 0.41 84.51 -16.08
C SER A 498 -0.05 83.25 -16.84
N GLY A 499 -1.06 82.65 -16.30
CA GLY A 499 -2.26 82.23 -17.02
C GLY A 499 -2.90 80.91 -16.56
N LYS A 500 -3.82 80.98 -15.64
CA LYS A 500 -5.22 80.53 -15.65
C LYS A 500 -5.50 79.38 -16.64
N GLN A 501 -6.15 78.28 -16.31
CA GLN A 501 -7.47 78.08 -15.70
C GLN A 501 -7.88 76.59 -15.80
N ASN A 502 -8.54 76.19 -14.74
CA ASN A 502 -9.75 75.34 -14.67
C ASN A 502 -9.89 73.97 -15.30
N LYS A 503 -10.00 72.92 -14.43
CA LYS A 503 -11.22 72.10 -14.11
C LYS A 503 -12.15 71.68 -15.27
N PRO A 504 -13.00 70.67 -15.09
CA PRO A 504 -12.92 69.36 -14.40
C PRO A 504 -13.57 68.22 -15.20
N THR A 505 -13.64 67.04 -14.57
CA THR A 505 -14.73 66.01 -14.65
C THR A 505 -14.84 65.17 -15.91
N ILE A 506 -14.68 63.88 -15.87
CA ILE A 506 -15.64 62.82 -15.52
C ILE A 506 -14.85 61.59 -15.10
#